data_5c0fbe4154e4e9b0fa11317de8be6a9e
#
_entry.id   5c0fbe4154e4e9b0fa11317de8be6a9e
#
_cell.length_a   1.000
_cell.length_b   1.000
_cell.length_c   1.000
_cell.angle_alpha   90.00
_cell.angle_beta   90.00
_cell.angle_gamma   90.00
#
_symmetry.space_group_name_H-M   'P 1'
#
loop_
_entity.id
_entity.type
_entity.pdbx_description
1 polymer ?
#
loop_
_entity_poly.entity_id
_entity_poly.type
_entity_poly.pdbx_seq_one_letter_code
_entity_poly.pdbx_strand_id
1 'polypeptide(L)'
;HKEYRRQRQMCIRDRAGVIQGYEARLAPDEVGLGLTVFVGVKVERHHERDAAQFRQEVSALPEVVAAHLVSGESDFLLQVVVPDLRAYETFLLGTLLKLTGVKDIRSNFAIQTVKPHGPLPLDHLGR
;
A
#
# COMPACT_ATOMS: atom_id res chain seq x y z
N HIS A 1 18.20 5.71 -29.22
CA HIS A 1 18.32 5.01 -28.04
C HIS A 1 17.06 4.30 -27.57
N LYS A 2 17.24 3.13 -26.97
CA LYS A 2 16.15 2.25 -26.57
C LYS A 2 15.26 2.89 -25.49
N GLU A 3 15.84 3.59 -24.55
CA GLU A 3 15.09 4.27 -23.49
C GLU A 3 14.16 5.35 -24.03
N TYR A 4 14.66 6.15 -24.96
CA TYR A 4 13.88 7.22 -25.56
C TYR A 4 12.67 6.66 -26.31
N ARG A 5 12.87 5.60 -27.08
CA ARG A 5 11.77 4.95 -27.81
C ARG A 5 10.75 4.34 -26.87
N ARG A 6 11.21 3.75 -25.78
CA ARG A 6 10.34 3.17 -24.76
C ARG A 6 9.47 4.24 -24.12
N GLN A 7 10.07 5.39 -23.80
CA GLN A 7 9.33 6.50 -23.22
C GLN A 7 8.27 7.04 -24.16
N ARG A 8 8.55 7.14 -25.44
CA ARG A 8 7.57 7.62 -26.43
C ARG A 8 6.37 6.68 -26.53
N GLN A 9 6.61 5.37 -26.58
CA GLN A 9 5.53 4.39 -26.61
C GLN A 9 4.69 4.45 -25.35
N MET A 10 5.35 4.61 -24.20
CA MET A 10 4.67 4.71 -22.92
C MET A 10 3.79 5.96 -22.84
N CYS A 11 4.26 7.09 -23.36
CA CYS A 11 3.47 8.33 -23.41
C CYS A 11 2.21 8.17 -24.25
N ILE A 12 2.28 7.45 -25.35
CA ILE A 12 1.11 7.20 -26.21
C ILE A 12 0.10 6.35 -25.46
N ARG A 13 0.54 5.29 -24.77
CA ARG A 13 -0.34 4.43 -23.97
C ARG A 13 -0.93 5.17 -22.79
N ASP A 14 -0.15 6.09 -22.21
CA ASP A 14 -0.59 6.88 -21.07
C ASP A 14 -1.81 7.73 -21.42
N ARG A 15 -1.92 8.22 -22.64
CA ARG A 15 -3.07 8.99 -23.11
C ARG A 15 -4.36 8.18 -23.05
N ALA A 16 -4.26 6.85 -23.16
CA ALA A 16 -5.40 5.96 -23.07
C ALA A 16 -5.71 5.54 -21.64
N GLY A 17 -4.92 5.98 -20.66
CA GLY A 17 -5.10 5.62 -19.27
C GLY A 17 -4.62 4.22 -18.92
N VAL A 18 -3.97 3.54 -19.85
CA VAL A 18 -3.47 2.18 -19.59
C VAL A 18 -2.24 2.22 -18.70
N ILE A 19 -1.35 3.17 -18.95
CA ILE A 19 -0.15 3.37 -18.13
C ILE A 19 -0.41 4.56 -17.21
N GLN A 20 -0.44 4.31 -15.90
CA GLN A 20 -0.77 5.34 -14.92
C GLN A 20 0.43 6.14 -14.46
N GLY A 21 1.62 5.70 -14.76
CA GLY A 21 2.82 6.43 -14.38
C GLY A 21 4.07 5.60 -14.50
N TYR A 22 5.18 6.24 -14.19
CA TYR A 22 6.50 5.62 -14.20
C TYR A 22 7.17 5.92 -12.88
N GLU A 23 7.70 4.89 -12.25
CA GLU A 23 8.42 5.08 -11.01
C GLU A 23 9.54 4.05 -10.90
N ALA A 24 10.61 4.42 -10.21
CA ALA A 24 11.67 3.48 -9.93
C ALA A 24 11.19 2.51 -8.86
N ARG A 25 11.41 1.23 -9.09
CA ARG A 25 11.13 0.21 -8.08
C ARG A 25 12.35 0.07 -7.21
N LEU A 26 12.22 0.44 -5.93
CA LEU A 26 13.32 0.35 -4.98
C LEU A 26 13.23 -0.93 -4.19
N ALA A 27 14.37 -1.53 -3.89
CA ALA A 27 14.44 -2.66 -2.98
C ALA A 27 14.37 -2.12 -1.55
N PRO A 28 13.32 -2.45 -0.77
CA PRO A 28 13.16 -1.86 0.56
C PRO A 28 14.36 -2.07 1.48
N ASP A 29 14.95 -3.26 1.46
CA ASP A 29 16.12 -3.57 2.30
C ASP A 29 17.30 -2.66 1.97
N GLU A 30 17.47 -2.32 0.68
CA GLU A 30 18.60 -1.51 0.24
C GLU A 30 18.47 -0.04 0.63
N VAL A 31 17.28 0.40 0.97
CA VAL A 31 17.03 1.77 1.41
C VAL A 31 16.68 1.83 2.91
N GLY A 32 17.03 0.77 3.64
CA GLY A 32 16.88 0.76 5.09
C GLY A 32 15.46 0.48 5.59
N LEU A 33 14.59 -0.07 4.75
CA LEU A 33 13.20 -0.39 5.10
C LEU A 33 13.03 -1.92 5.13
N GLY A 34 13.61 -2.54 6.15
CA GLY A 34 13.71 -4.00 6.20
C GLY A 34 12.48 -4.73 6.72
N LEU A 35 11.44 -4.02 7.16
CA LEU A 35 10.25 -4.68 7.72
C LEU A 35 8.98 -4.27 6.99
N THR A 36 8.27 -5.25 6.47
CA THR A 36 6.94 -5.05 5.88
C THR A 36 5.90 -5.70 6.78
N VAL A 37 4.85 -4.96 7.09
CA VAL A 37 3.75 -5.43 7.94
C VAL A 37 2.44 -5.26 7.20
N PHE A 38 1.65 -6.33 7.16
CA PHE A 38 0.29 -6.26 6.63
C PHE A 38 -0.67 -6.10 7.80
N VAL A 39 -1.30 -4.95 7.86
CA VAL A 39 -2.10 -4.54 9.02
C VAL A 39 -3.57 -4.58 8.67
N GLY A 40 -4.31 -5.45 9.34
CA GLY A 40 -5.77 -5.46 9.26
C GLY A 40 -6.33 -4.48 10.26
N VAL A 41 -7.13 -3.54 9.81
CA VAL A 41 -7.73 -2.52 10.67
C VAL A 41 -9.24 -2.66 10.62
N LYS A 42 -9.84 -2.76 11.80
CA LYS A 42 -11.29 -2.76 11.95
C LYS A 42 -11.71 -1.41 12.51
N VAL A 43 -12.68 -0.78 11.85
CA VAL A 43 -13.14 0.55 12.26
C VAL A 43 -14.60 0.50 12.69
N GLU A 44 -14.98 1.41 13.57
CA GLU A 44 -16.36 1.61 13.93
C GLU A 44 -17.00 2.54 12.91
N ARG A 45 -18.08 2.05 12.28
CA ARG A 45 -18.75 2.78 11.20
C ARG A 45 -20.05 3.38 11.70
N HIS A 46 -19.95 4.38 12.54
CA HIS A 46 -21.14 5.07 12.99
C HIS A 46 -21.62 6.12 11.98
N HIS A 47 -20.69 6.70 11.22
CA HIS A 47 -21.00 7.74 10.24
C HIS A 47 -20.08 7.65 9.03
N GLU A 48 -20.60 8.02 7.84
CA GLU A 48 -19.80 8.11 6.62
C GLU A 48 -18.62 9.06 6.76
N ARG A 49 -18.82 10.13 7.54
CA ARG A 49 -17.79 11.12 7.81
C ARG A 49 -16.54 10.48 8.43
N ASP A 50 -16.75 9.54 9.36
CA ASP A 50 -15.64 8.87 10.04
C ASP A 50 -14.86 7.98 9.08
N ALA A 51 -15.56 7.30 8.18
CA ALA A 51 -14.90 6.46 7.17
C ALA A 51 -14.07 7.31 6.21
N ALA A 52 -14.61 8.45 5.77
CA ALA A 52 -13.90 9.36 4.89
C ALA A 52 -12.68 9.95 5.59
N GLN A 53 -12.82 10.31 6.85
CA GLN A 53 -11.73 10.84 7.66
C GLN A 53 -10.61 9.80 7.82
N PHE A 54 -10.98 8.55 8.11
CA PHE A 54 -10.01 7.47 8.23
C PHE A 54 -9.22 7.28 6.94
N ARG A 55 -9.92 7.26 5.79
CA ARG A 55 -9.28 7.09 4.49
C ARG A 55 -8.28 8.21 4.20
N GLN A 56 -8.67 9.43 4.53
CA GLN A 56 -7.83 10.59 4.33
C GLN A 56 -6.58 10.52 5.22
N GLU A 57 -6.76 10.16 6.48
CA GLU A 57 -5.64 10.02 7.42
C GLU A 57 -4.66 8.96 6.96
N VAL A 58 -5.16 7.79 6.55
CA VAL A 58 -4.31 6.68 6.07
C VAL A 58 -3.55 7.08 4.82
N SER A 59 -4.23 7.74 3.88
CA SER A 59 -3.61 8.16 2.62
C SER A 59 -2.45 9.13 2.81
N ALA A 60 -2.43 9.84 3.93
CA ALA A 60 -1.40 10.82 4.23
C ALA A 60 -0.17 10.21 4.91
N LEU A 61 -0.23 8.95 5.33
CA LEU A 61 0.86 8.31 6.06
C LEU A 61 1.90 7.74 5.08
N PRO A 62 3.14 8.26 5.11
CA PRO A 62 4.17 7.76 4.18
C PRO A 62 4.58 6.32 4.43
N GLU A 63 4.44 5.83 5.66
CA GLU A 63 4.75 4.43 5.99
C GLU A 63 3.78 3.44 5.36
N VAL A 64 2.57 3.91 5.02
CA VAL A 64 1.55 3.08 4.37
C VAL A 64 1.73 3.18 2.87
N VAL A 65 2.21 2.11 2.25
CA VAL A 65 2.48 2.09 0.80
C VAL A 65 1.31 1.55 -0.01
N ALA A 66 0.36 0.89 0.64
CA ALA A 66 -0.86 0.43 0.00
C ALA A 66 -1.96 0.29 1.05
N ALA A 67 -3.20 0.58 0.67
CA ALA A 67 -4.34 0.47 1.55
C ALA A 67 -5.56 0.05 0.73
N HIS A 68 -6.28 -0.93 1.24
CA HIS A 68 -7.44 -1.48 0.54
C HIS A 68 -8.60 -1.67 1.49
N LEU A 69 -9.81 -1.37 1.03
CA LEU A 69 -11.01 -1.80 1.71
C LEU A 69 -11.25 -3.24 1.28
N VAL A 70 -11.35 -4.14 2.22
CA VAL A 70 -11.44 -5.57 1.93
C VAL A 70 -12.71 -6.18 2.52
N SER A 71 -13.14 -7.27 1.93
CA SER A 71 -14.16 -8.13 2.52
C SER A 71 -13.50 -9.03 3.55
N GLY A 72 -14.24 -9.46 4.56
CA GLY A 72 -13.72 -10.37 5.59
C GLY A 72 -13.76 -9.74 6.97
N GLU A 73 -12.91 -10.24 7.86
CA GLU A 73 -12.93 -9.82 9.27
C GLU A 73 -12.43 -8.41 9.49
N SER A 74 -11.46 -7.98 8.71
CA SER A 74 -10.94 -6.62 8.80
C SER A 74 -11.61 -5.75 7.75
N ASP A 75 -11.84 -4.49 8.07
CA ASP A 75 -12.40 -3.55 7.11
C ASP A 75 -11.36 -3.07 6.12
N PHE A 76 -10.16 -2.76 6.61
CA PHE A 76 -9.07 -2.25 5.78
C PHE A 76 -7.83 -3.09 5.94
N LEU A 77 -7.11 -3.27 4.85
CA LEU A 77 -5.82 -3.93 4.86
C LEU A 77 -4.77 -2.93 4.39
N LEU A 78 -3.79 -2.69 5.25
CA LEU A 78 -2.71 -1.75 4.98
C LEU A 78 -1.41 -2.51 4.78
N GLN A 79 -0.59 -2.04 3.86
CA GLN A 79 0.79 -2.51 3.75
C GLN A 79 1.69 -1.40 4.28
N VAL A 80 2.37 -1.69 5.37
CA VAL A 80 3.24 -0.74 6.08
C VAL A 80 4.68 -1.17 5.90
N VAL A 81 5.55 -0.22 5.57
CA VAL A 81 6.98 -0.49 5.40
C VAL A 81 7.76 0.44 6.33
N VAL A 82 8.56 -0.16 7.19
CA VAL A 82 9.32 0.54 8.22
C VAL A 82 10.72 -0.07 8.35
N PRO A 83 11.68 0.64 8.99
CA PRO A 83 13.03 0.10 9.12
C PRO A 83 13.12 -1.18 9.93
N ASP A 84 12.42 -1.28 11.06
CA ASP A 84 12.54 -2.42 11.97
C ASP A 84 11.31 -2.53 12.87
N LEU A 85 11.35 -3.53 13.76
CA LEU A 85 10.22 -3.78 14.66
C LEU A 85 9.98 -2.62 15.63
N ARG A 86 11.04 -1.99 16.11
CA ARG A 86 10.90 -0.85 17.02
C ARG A 86 10.20 0.32 16.33
N ALA A 87 10.55 0.58 15.08
CA ALA A 87 9.89 1.62 14.29
C ALA A 87 8.42 1.30 14.09
N TYR A 88 8.09 0.03 13.87
CA TYR A 88 6.70 -0.39 13.75
C TYR A 88 5.93 -0.18 15.06
N GLU A 89 6.53 -0.56 16.18
CA GLU A 89 5.90 -0.37 17.48
C GLU A 89 5.59 1.11 17.73
N THR A 90 6.53 1.99 17.44
CA THR A 90 6.32 3.44 17.56
C THR A 90 5.20 3.91 16.64
N PHE A 91 5.17 3.41 15.41
CA PHE A 91 4.15 3.77 14.45
C PHE A 91 2.77 3.25 14.88
N LEU A 92 2.69 2.03 15.35
CA LEU A 92 1.45 1.42 15.83
C LEU A 92 0.86 2.21 16.99
N LEU A 93 1.64 2.45 18.03
CA LEU A 93 1.17 3.10 19.25
C LEU A 93 0.96 4.59 19.07
N GLY A 94 1.81 5.23 18.28
CA GLY A 94 1.76 6.68 18.11
C GLY A 94 0.86 7.17 17.00
N THR A 95 0.56 6.33 16.02
CA THR A 95 -0.17 6.74 14.83
C THR A 95 -1.36 5.86 14.51
N LEU A 96 -1.16 4.56 14.30
CA LEU A 96 -2.24 3.68 13.84
C LEU A 96 -3.38 3.60 14.84
N LEU A 97 -3.07 3.42 16.12
CA LEU A 97 -4.10 3.31 17.16
C LEU A 97 -4.85 4.62 17.41
N LYS A 98 -4.31 5.73 16.91
CA LYS A 98 -4.93 7.05 17.05
C LYS A 98 -5.73 7.49 15.84
N LEU A 99 -5.81 6.66 14.81
CA LEU A 99 -6.62 6.97 13.64
C LEU A 99 -8.10 6.96 14.00
N THR A 100 -8.87 7.78 13.29
CA THR A 100 -10.30 7.96 13.56
C THR A 100 -11.06 6.64 13.44
N GLY A 101 -11.77 6.28 14.51
CA GLY A 101 -12.68 5.14 14.50
C GLY A 101 -12.04 3.77 14.58
N VAL A 102 -10.75 3.68 14.84
CA VAL A 102 -10.07 2.38 14.93
C VAL A 102 -10.60 1.60 16.13
N LYS A 103 -11.08 0.39 15.85
CA LYS A 103 -11.62 -0.51 16.86
C LYS A 103 -10.64 -1.62 17.21
N ASP A 104 -9.98 -2.19 16.20
CA ASP A 104 -9.06 -3.31 16.39
C ASP A 104 -8.00 -3.30 15.29
N ILE A 105 -6.81 -3.74 15.64
CA ILE A 105 -5.69 -3.83 14.71
C ILE A 105 -5.05 -5.20 14.83
N ARG A 106 -4.81 -5.82 13.67
CA ARG A 106 -4.08 -7.08 13.60
C ARG A 106 -2.85 -6.89 12.72
N SER A 107 -1.68 -7.12 13.29
CA SER A 107 -0.41 -6.96 12.60
C SER A 107 0.10 -8.31 12.13
N ASN A 108 0.37 -8.43 10.84
CA ASN A 108 0.94 -9.62 10.25
C ASN A 108 2.28 -9.26 9.62
N PHE A 109 3.36 -9.76 10.20
CA PHE A 109 4.70 -9.43 9.74
C PHE A 109 5.07 -10.33 8.56
N ALA A 110 5.57 -9.73 7.49
CA ALA A 110 6.08 -10.49 6.36
C ALA A 110 7.44 -11.07 6.76
N ILE A 111 7.46 -12.38 6.95
CA ILE A 111 8.69 -13.09 7.32
C ILE A 111 9.60 -13.20 6.11
N GLN A 112 9.01 -13.49 4.96
CA GLN A 112 9.73 -13.66 3.72
C GLN A 112 8.84 -13.24 2.55
N THR A 113 9.37 -12.45 1.64
CA THR A 113 8.66 -12.10 0.41
C THR A 113 8.95 -13.16 -0.64
N VAL A 114 7.94 -13.91 -1.02
CA VAL A 114 8.07 -15.00 -2.00
C VAL A 114 8.02 -14.45 -3.42
N LYS A 115 7.15 -13.48 -3.66
CA LYS A 115 7.01 -12.83 -4.96
C LYS A 115 6.72 -11.36 -4.71
N PRO A 116 7.71 -10.48 -4.89
CA PRO A 116 7.57 -9.10 -4.46
C PRO A 116 6.58 -8.30 -5.30
N HIS A 117 6.63 -8.44 -6.59
CA HIS A 117 5.76 -7.67 -7.48
C HIS A 117 5.87 -8.23 -8.88
N GLY A 118 4.82 -8.85 -9.35
CA GLY A 118 4.80 -9.42 -10.67
C GLY A 118 4.06 -8.52 -11.66
N PRO A 119 4.23 -8.79 -12.95
CA PRO A 119 3.45 -8.10 -13.97
C PRO A 119 2.00 -8.51 -13.88
N LEU A 120 1.12 -7.63 -14.33
CA LEU A 120 -0.31 -7.94 -14.35
C LEU A 120 -0.58 -9.07 -15.36
N PRO A 121 -1.52 -9.97 -15.05
CA PRO A 121 -1.91 -11.04 -15.98
C PRO A 121 -2.84 -10.46 -17.04
N LEU A 122 -2.38 -10.37 -18.27
CA LEU A 122 -3.11 -9.72 -19.34
C LEU A 122 -3.72 -10.68 -20.37
N ASP A 123 -3.67 -11.98 -20.13
CA ASP A 123 -4.16 -12.98 -21.08
C ASP A 123 -5.64 -12.82 -21.41
N HIS A 124 -6.44 -12.30 -20.46
CA HIS A 124 -7.88 -12.09 -20.65
C HIS A 124 -8.20 -10.98 -21.66
N LEU A 125 -7.23 -10.17 -22.05
CA LEU A 125 -7.46 -9.09 -23.02
C LEU A 125 -7.68 -9.63 -24.43
N GLY A 126 -7.55 -10.93 -24.58
CA GLY A 126 -7.75 -11.55 -25.86
C GLY A 126 -6.57 -11.37 -26.78
N ARG A 127 -6.77 -11.76 -28.04
CA ARG A 127 -5.70 -11.79 -29.03
C ARG A 127 -6.17 -11.30 -30.37
#